data_33880b470259b79b417d9b1f2860ac25
#
_entry.id   33880b470259b79b417d9b1f2860ac25
#
_cell.length_a   1.000
_cell.length_b   1.000
_cell.length_c   1.000
_cell.angle_alpha   90.00
_cell.angle_beta   90.00
_cell.angle_gamma   90.00
#
_symmetry.space_group_name_H-M   'P 1'
#
loop_
_entity.id
_entity.type
_entity.pdbx_description
1 polymer ?
#
loop_
_entity_poly.entity_id
_entity_poly.type
_entity_poly.pdbx_seq_one_letter_code
_entity_poly.pdbx_strand_id
1 'polypeptide(L)'
;GQKAVSLADGIEKKFAKPDKYNRQDYDSGSAKYNYKNELFKSGKTAKDPYSGQKLVKTNKEAKAIFKKDYKDHVVEVDHIDPLKAIHEEYKKSAFTTLEEIKEAANSPENLQPLSRTVNNAKRSKTQDELSEDLDYLKKKGLPHSKKAREKMKQAGEKAHNAIEWKLQKAAFENVADTFHKSGLEGGKAAGTMVGIVSGVTNFYQVLTGEKKFDEALKDTAEATGKAVIGGYLTAGGISVSTQLMRSSTQELIKSLGKANAPAVAIQAVAVVGDSLTRFVDGKISAEECFIE
;
A
#
# COMPACT_ATOMS: atom_id res chain seq x y z
N GLY A 1 -8.61 -7.16 -32.59
CA GLY A 1 -7.48 -8.06 -32.65
C GLY A 1 -6.15 -7.40 -32.37
N GLN A 2 -5.50 -6.75 -33.34
CA GLN A 2 -4.12 -6.21 -33.20
C GLN A 2 -3.96 -5.10 -32.16
N LYS A 3 -4.92 -4.19 -31.99
CA LYS A 3 -4.86 -3.14 -30.94
C LYS A 3 -4.91 -3.71 -29.52
N ALA A 4 -5.69 -4.77 -29.28
CA ALA A 4 -5.78 -5.40 -27.97
C ALA A 4 -4.48 -6.16 -27.61
N VAL A 5 -3.84 -6.81 -28.58
CA VAL A 5 -2.54 -7.48 -28.38
C VAL A 5 -1.46 -6.47 -28.07
N SER A 6 -1.37 -5.38 -28.85
CA SER A 6 -0.40 -4.29 -28.59
C SER A 6 -0.58 -3.62 -27.23
N LEU A 7 -1.82 -3.50 -26.75
CA LEU A 7 -2.10 -2.96 -25.40
C LEU A 7 -1.66 -3.93 -24.30
N ALA A 8 -1.94 -5.22 -24.47
CA ALA A 8 -1.54 -6.25 -23.51
C ALA A 8 0.00 -6.33 -23.40
N ASP A 9 0.72 -6.30 -24.51
CA ASP A 9 2.18 -6.29 -24.57
C ASP A 9 2.78 -5.03 -23.88
N GLY A 10 2.16 -3.87 -24.10
CA GLY A 10 2.55 -2.62 -23.45
C GLY A 10 2.36 -2.64 -21.93
N ILE A 11 1.26 -3.22 -21.46
CA ILE A 11 0.95 -3.41 -20.03
C ILE A 11 1.96 -4.37 -19.41
N GLU A 12 2.19 -5.53 -20.03
CA GLU A 12 3.13 -6.53 -19.56
C GLU A 12 4.54 -5.95 -19.41
N LYS A 13 5.01 -5.19 -20.41
CA LYS A 13 6.32 -4.55 -20.38
C LYS A 13 6.44 -3.46 -19.31
N LYS A 14 5.42 -2.63 -19.13
CA LYS A 14 5.41 -1.54 -18.14
C LYS A 14 5.49 -2.07 -16.70
N PHE A 15 4.79 -3.16 -16.42
CA PHE A 15 4.67 -3.73 -15.08
C PHE A 15 5.54 -4.97 -14.86
N ALA A 16 6.44 -5.29 -15.80
CA ALA A 16 7.39 -6.38 -15.64
C ALA A 16 8.36 -6.10 -14.48
N LYS A 17 8.62 -7.12 -13.67
CA LYS A 17 9.55 -7.07 -12.55
C LYS A 17 10.53 -8.24 -12.63
N PRO A 18 11.76 -8.09 -12.09
CA PRO A 18 12.71 -9.19 -12.04
C PRO A 18 12.13 -10.40 -11.30
N ASP A 19 12.31 -11.60 -11.84
CA ASP A 19 11.87 -12.83 -11.18
C ASP A 19 12.74 -13.16 -9.95
N LYS A 20 14.04 -12.90 -10.06
CA LYS A 20 15.00 -13.10 -8.98
C LYS A 20 15.14 -11.86 -8.12
N TYR A 21 15.09 -12.07 -6.81
CA TYR A 21 15.34 -10.99 -5.85
C TYR A 21 16.76 -10.45 -5.95
N ASN A 22 16.87 -9.14 -6.12
CA ASN A 22 18.09 -8.37 -5.96
C ASN A 22 17.82 -7.20 -5.01
N ARG A 23 18.54 -7.13 -3.90
CA ARG A 23 18.34 -6.10 -2.88
C ARG A 23 18.45 -4.68 -3.45
N GLN A 24 19.35 -4.44 -4.40
CA GLN A 24 19.58 -3.11 -4.97
C GLN A 24 18.36 -2.56 -5.71
N ASP A 25 17.51 -3.44 -6.24
CA ASP A 25 16.28 -3.05 -6.94
C ASP A 25 15.22 -2.47 -5.96
N TYR A 26 15.31 -2.80 -4.68
CA TYR A 26 14.31 -2.45 -3.66
C TYR A 26 14.83 -1.55 -2.56
N ASP A 27 16.14 -1.55 -2.24
CA ASP A 27 16.70 -0.76 -1.15
C ASP A 27 16.88 0.72 -1.53
N SER A 28 16.63 1.62 -0.58
CA SER A 28 16.86 3.06 -0.73
C SER A 28 17.70 3.61 0.42
N GLY A 29 18.98 3.84 0.13
CA GLY A 29 19.89 4.46 1.07
C GLY A 29 19.47 5.87 1.47
N SER A 30 18.90 6.64 0.55
CA SER A 30 18.37 7.99 0.80
C SER A 30 17.16 7.98 1.74
N ALA A 31 16.23 7.05 1.56
CA ALA A 31 15.08 6.92 2.45
C ALA A 31 15.51 6.60 3.88
N LYS A 32 16.41 5.64 4.05
CA LYS A 32 16.98 5.29 5.37
C LYS A 32 17.77 6.44 6.00
N TYR A 33 18.52 7.17 5.20
CA TYR A 33 19.26 8.35 5.65
C TYR A 33 18.31 9.45 6.15
N ASN A 34 17.27 9.75 5.39
CA ASN A 34 16.26 10.74 5.74
C ASN A 34 15.49 10.33 7.00
N TYR A 35 15.06 9.08 7.09
CA TYR A 35 14.42 8.52 8.27
C TYR A 35 15.29 8.68 9.53
N LYS A 36 16.57 8.32 9.42
CA LYS A 36 17.54 8.47 10.51
C LYS A 36 17.71 9.93 10.94
N ASN A 37 17.78 10.86 9.98
CA ASN A 37 17.90 12.28 10.29
C ASN A 37 16.66 12.82 11.01
N GLU A 38 15.46 12.46 10.59
CA GLU A 38 14.22 12.85 11.27
C GLU A 38 14.12 12.26 12.69
N LEU A 39 14.59 11.02 12.87
CA LEU A 39 14.60 10.35 14.17
C LEU A 39 15.40 11.11 15.22
N PHE A 40 16.54 11.73 14.83
CA PHE A 40 17.44 12.47 15.72
C PHE A 40 17.36 13.98 15.57
N LYS A 41 16.37 14.49 14.85
CA LYS A 41 16.17 15.92 14.64
C LYS A 41 15.93 16.64 15.96
N SER A 42 16.51 17.82 16.13
CA SER A 42 16.30 18.68 17.30
C SER A 42 16.66 18.03 18.65
N GLY A 43 17.66 17.16 18.66
CA GLY A 43 18.13 16.50 19.90
C GLY A 43 17.19 15.43 20.44
N LYS A 44 16.23 14.94 19.63
CA LYS A 44 15.39 13.81 20.01
C LYS A 44 16.22 12.58 20.32
N THR A 45 15.76 11.79 21.26
CA THR A 45 16.37 10.49 21.59
C THR A 45 15.58 9.37 20.95
N ALA A 46 16.26 8.34 20.49
CA ALA A 46 15.65 7.14 19.96
C ALA A 46 15.92 5.94 20.85
N LYS A 47 15.04 4.96 20.79
CA LYS A 47 15.18 3.68 21.47
C LYS A 47 14.89 2.55 20.50
N ASP A 48 15.60 1.44 20.67
CA ASP A 48 15.25 0.19 20.02
C ASP A 48 13.84 -0.23 20.50
N PRO A 49 12.86 -0.44 19.58
CA PRO A 49 11.48 -0.68 19.96
C PRO A 49 11.27 -2.00 20.72
N TYR A 50 12.20 -2.95 20.59
CA TYR A 50 12.08 -4.27 21.20
C TYR A 50 12.88 -4.41 22.49
N SER A 51 14.14 -3.95 22.49
CA SER A 51 15.01 -4.03 23.67
C SER A 51 14.83 -2.85 24.62
N GLY A 52 14.31 -1.71 24.14
CA GLY A 52 14.23 -0.47 24.89
C GLY A 52 15.59 0.25 25.07
N GLN A 53 16.65 -0.28 24.47
CA GLN A 53 17.98 0.30 24.54
C GLN A 53 18.02 1.69 23.90
N LYS A 54 18.69 2.64 24.57
CA LYS A 54 18.94 3.97 24.01
C LYS A 54 19.80 3.85 22.76
N LEU A 55 19.37 4.50 21.68
CA LEU A 55 20.09 4.54 20.41
C LEU A 55 20.74 5.90 20.19
N VAL A 56 21.91 5.89 19.59
CA VAL A 56 22.63 7.09 19.13
C VAL A 56 22.89 7.01 17.64
N LYS A 57 23.06 8.18 17.03
CA LYS A 57 23.05 8.33 15.56
C LYS A 57 24.28 7.73 14.87
N THR A 58 25.46 7.84 15.49
CA THR A 58 26.73 7.51 14.83
C THR A 58 27.55 6.46 15.58
N ASN A 59 28.38 5.72 14.84
CA ASN A 59 29.36 4.80 15.42
C ASN A 59 30.34 5.51 16.38
N LYS A 60 30.78 6.73 16.01
CA LYS A 60 31.73 7.52 16.82
C LYS A 60 31.11 7.83 18.18
N GLU A 61 29.88 8.32 18.18
CA GLU A 61 29.13 8.63 19.40
C GLU A 61 28.89 7.37 20.24
N ALA A 62 28.44 6.29 19.64
CA ALA A 62 28.17 5.03 20.32
C ALA A 62 29.43 4.47 20.98
N LYS A 63 30.58 4.45 20.29
CA LYS A 63 31.86 4.01 20.84
C LYS A 63 32.34 4.91 21.94
N ALA A 64 32.17 6.22 21.84
CA ALA A 64 32.57 7.18 22.86
C ALA A 64 31.81 6.97 24.18
N ILE A 65 30.49 6.73 24.10
CA ILE A 65 29.59 6.61 25.26
C ILE A 65 29.57 5.18 25.82
N PHE A 66 29.39 4.18 24.96
CA PHE A 66 29.07 2.80 25.36
C PHE A 66 30.25 1.82 25.23
N LYS A 67 31.41 2.27 24.77
CA LYS A 67 32.65 1.49 24.68
C LYS A 67 32.43 0.17 23.93
N LYS A 68 32.68 -0.97 24.58
CA LYS A 68 32.53 -2.33 24.02
C LYS A 68 31.10 -2.68 23.63
N ASP A 69 30.14 -2.07 24.30
CA ASP A 69 28.71 -2.36 24.09
C ASP A 69 28.07 -1.46 23.00
N TYR A 70 28.88 -0.73 22.25
CA TYR A 70 28.41 0.25 21.26
C TYR A 70 27.43 -0.32 20.20
N LYS A 71 27.53 -1.62 19.89
CA LYS A 71 26.65 -2.27 18.92
C LYS A 71 25.20 -2.35 19.37
N ASP A 72 24.97 -2.38 20.69
CA ASP A 72 23.63 -2.38 21.29
C ASP A 72 22.99 -0.99 21.29
N HIS A 73 23.76 0.03 20.94
CA HIS A 73 23.34 1.44 21.03
C HIS A 73 23.50 2.22 19.72
N VAL A 74 24.20 1.71 18.72
CA VAL A 74 24.27 2.38 17.42
C VAL A 74 23.03 2.03 16.59
N VAL A 75 22.35 3.06 16.09
CA VAL A 75 21.14 2.88 15.28
C VAL A 75 21.49 2.33 13.88
N GLU A 76 20.72 1.37 13.46
CA GLU A 76 20.57 0.95 12.07
C GLU A 76 19.09 1.05 11.68
N VAL A 77 18.82 1.57 10.48
CA VAL A 77 17.46 1.65 9.96
C VAL A 77 17.18 0.34 9.23
N ASP A 78 16.18 -0.37 9.72
CA ASP A 78 15.75 -1.66 9.21
C ASP A 78 14.39 -1.56 8.53
N HIS A 79 14.14 -2.45 7.56
CA HIS A 79 12.82 -2.65 6.98
C HIS A 79 12.03 -3.63 7.87
N ILE A 80 10.90 -3.18 8.41
CA ILE A 80 10.03 -3.99 9.28
C ILE A 80 9.57 -5.24 8.51
N ASP A 81 8.94 -5.03 7.36
CA ASP A 81 8.66 -6.07 6.38
C ASP A 81 9.87 -6.17 5.42
N PRO A 82 10.57 -7.32 5.39
CA PRO A 82 11.83 -7.43 4.65
C PRO A 82 11.64 -7.29 3.14
N LEU A 83 12.58 -6.60 2.48
CA LEU A 83 12.54 -6.38 1.03
C LEU A 83 12.39 -7.67 0.22
N LYS A 84 12.95 -8.79 0.68
CA LYS A 84 12.81 -10.09 0.03
C LYS A 84 11.37 -10.60 0.10
N ALA A 85 10.69 -10.45 1.24
CA ALA A 85 9.30 -10.83 1.38
C ALA A 85 8.39 -9.98 0.48
N ILE A 86 8.63 -8.68 0.44
CA ILE A 86 7.91 -7.75 -0.45
C ILE A 86 8.11 -8.13 -1.93
N HIS A 87 9.34 -8.44 -2.35
CA HIS A 87 9.61 -8.93 -3.71
C HIS A 87 8.80 -10.18 -4.02
N GLU A 88 8.85 -11.21 -3.17
CA GLU A 88 8.13 -12.46 -3.42
C GLU A 88 6.61 -12.27 -3.51
N GLU A 89 6.06 -11.35 -2.74
CA GLU A 89 4.62 -11.07 -2.74
C GLU A 89 4.18 -10.30 -3.98
N TYR A 90 4.96 -9.30 -4.43
CA TYR A 90 4.53 -8.35 -5.47
C TYR A 90 5.22 -8.51 -6.83
N LYS A 91 6.21 -9.39 -6.98
CA LYS A 91 6.93 -9.59 -8.24
C LYS A 91 6.04 -9.94 -9.43
N LYS A 92 4.87 -10.54 -9.19
CA LYS A 92 3.87 -10.90 -10.23
C LYS A 92 2.67 -9.97 -10.29
N SER A 93 2.65 -8.89 -9.52
CA SER A 93 1.57 -7.92 -9.57
C SER A 93 1.46 -7.29 -10.96
N ALA A 94 0.27 -7.32 -11.54
CA ALA A 94 0.04 -6.92 -12.93
C ALA A 94 0.05 -5.41 -13.14
N PHE A 95 -0.21 -4.62 -12.10
CA PHE A 95 -0.41 -3.17 -12.21
C PHE A 95 0.42 -2.35 -11.23
N THR A 96 1.48 -2.90 -10.66
CA THR A 96 2.46 -2.16 -9.89
C THR A 96 3.82 -2.21 -10.56
N THR A 97 4.48 -1.08 -10.66
CA THR A 97 5.85 -0.99 -11.17
C THR A 97 6.87 -1.34 -10.09
N LEU A 98 8.07 -1.72 -10.49
CA LEU A 98 9.19 -1.94 -9.56
C LEU A 98 9.47 -0.70 -8.70
N GLU A 99 9.39 0.51 -9.30
CA GLU A 99 9.63 1.76 -8.59
C GLU A 99 8.58 2.03 -7.51
N GLU A 100 7.30 1.77 -7.79
CA GLU A 100 6.22 1.88 -6.81
C GLU A 100 6.40 0.90 -5.65
N ILE A 101 6.81 -0.34 -5.93
CA ILE A 101 7.12 -1.32 -4.89
C ILE A 101 8.31 -0.85 -4.05
N LYS A 102 9.36 -0.33 -4.68
CA LYS A 102 10.53 0.23 -3.99
C LYS A 102 10.14 1.41 -3.09
N GLU A 103 9.31 2.32 -3.59
CA GLU A 103 8.83 3.46 -2.82
C GLU A 103 8.00 3.01 -1.60
N ALA A 104 7.05 2.10 -1.78
CA ALA A 104 6.25 1.56 -0.69
C ALA A 104 7.12 0.81 0.34
N ALA A 105 8.08 0.01 -0.11
CA ALA A 105 8.99 -0.73 0.75
C ALA A 105 9.89 0.17 1.61
N ASN A 106 10.23 1.36 1.13
CA ASN A 106 11.06 2.33 1.83
C ASN A 106 10.26 3.47 2.47
N SER A 107 8.95 3.33 2.56
CA SER A 107 8.12 4.31 3.27
C SER A 107 8.40 4.31 4.77
N PRO A 108 8.20 5.45 5.45
CA PRO A 108 8.46 5.56 6.89
C PRO A 108 7.74 4.52 7.72
N GLU A 109 6.56 4.07 7.28
CA GLU A 109 5.75 3.05 7.96
C GLU A 109 6.41 1.66 7.96
N ASN A 110 7.30 1.41 6.98
CA ASN A 110 8.07 0.16 6.91
C ASN A 110 9.50 0.30 7.45
N LEU A 111 9.88 1.44 7.98
CA LEU A 111 11.21 1.67 8.55
C LEU A 111 11.14 1.71 10.07
N GLN A 112 12.16 1.15 10.71
CA GLN A 112 12.30 1.17 12.16
C GLN A 112 13.75 1.36 12.58
N PRO A 113 13.98 2.00 13.76
CA PRO A 113 15.32 2.10 14.33
C PRO A 113 15.61 0.85 15.16
N LEU A 114 16.60 0.09 14.78
CA LEU A 114 17.09 -1.03 15.59
C LEU A 114 18.53 -0.76 16.05
N SER A 115 18.92 -1.38 17.15
CA SER A 115 20.35 -1.52 17.45
C SER A 115 21.02 -2.42 16.40
N ARG A 116 22.31 -2.23 16.17
CA ARG A 116 23.07 -3.09 15.24
C ARG A 116 22.97 -4.57 15.64
N THR A 117 23.01 -4.86 16.92
CA THR A 117 22.89 -6.23 17.43
C THR A 117 21.55 -6.86 17.03
N VAL A 118 20.46 -6.16 17.26
CA VAL A 118 19.11 -6.65 16.93
C VAL A 118 18.95 -6.77 15.41
N ASN A 119 19.37 -5.76 14.65
CA ASN A 119 19.29 -5.77 13.20
C ASN A 119 20.08 -6.93 12.56
N ASN A 120 21.31 -7.14 13.01
CA ASN A 120 22.13 -8.26 12.53
C ASN A 120 21.52 -9.63 12.84
N ALA A 121 20.83 -9.76 13.96
CA ALA A 121 20.19 -11.01 14.34
C ALA A 121 18.84 -11.21 13.62
N LYS A 122 18.10 -10.13 13.36
CA LYS A 122 16.83 -10.22 12.60
C LYS A 122 17.04 -10.70 11.16
N ARG A 123 18.07 -10.20 10.47
CA ARG A 123 18.35 -10.53 9.06
C ARG A 123 17.13 -10.27 8.16
N SER A 124 16.77 -11.25 7.33
CA SER A 124 15.62 -11.19 6.42
C SER A 124 14.37 -11.89 6.96
N LYS A 125 14.32 -12.16 8.26
CA LYS A 125 13.12 -12.73 8.89
C LYS A 125 12.01 -11.67 8.94
N THR A 126 10.78 -12.11 8.63
CA THR A 126 9.60 -11.29 8.90
C THR A 126 9.40 -11.14 10.41
N GLN A 127 8.58 -10.19 10.82
CA GLN A 127 8.27 -9.99 12.23
C GLN A 127 7.53 -11.20 12.82
N ASP A 128 6.69 -11.87 12.03
CA ASP A 128 5.99 -13.08 12.43
C ASP A 128 6.97 -14.23 12.63
N GLU A 129 7.82 -14.53 11.63
CA GLU A 129 8.87 -15.54 11.74
C GLU A 129 9.77 -15.31 12.95
N LEU A 130 10.14 -14.04 13.20
CA LEU A 130 11.01 -13.69 14.33
C LEU A 130 10.29 -13.86 15.67
N SER A 131 9.05 -13.37 15.79
CA SER A 131 8.28 -13.40 17.04
C SER A 131 7.84 -14.81 17.47
N GLU A 132 7.71 -15.73 16.52
CA GLU A 132 7.29 -17.11 16.77
C GLU A 132 8.45 -18.02 17.13
N ASP A 133 9.67 -17.71 16.71
CA ASP A 133 10.87 -18.52 16.97
C ASP A 133 11.52 -18.16 18.31
N LEU A 134 10.90 -18.60 19.40
CA LEU A 134 11.35 -18.30 20.76
C LEU A 134 12.78 -18.81 21.02
N ASP A 135 13.13 -19.97 20.49
CA ASP A 135 14.46 -20.56 20.68
C ASP A 135 15.53 -19.74 19.96
N TYR A 136 15.22 -19.26 18.75
CA TYR A 136 16.09 -18.36 18.02
C TYR A 136 16.29 -17.02 18.78
N LEU A 137 15.22 -16.41 19.26
CA LEU A 137 15.27 -15.19 20.04
C LEU A 137 16.19 -15.33 21.26
N LYS A 138 16.00 -16.42 22.02
CA LYS A 138 16.86 -16.72 23.19
C LYS A 138 18.30 -16.96 22.79
N LYS A 139 18.56 -17.79 21.77
CA LYS A 139 19.90 -18.11 21.27
C LYS A 139 20.65 -16.85 20.81
N LYS A 140 19.94 -15.86 20.24
CA LYS A 140 20.52 -14.61 19.75
C LYS A 140 20.56 -13.50 20.79
N GLY A 141 20.09 -13.75 22.02
CA GLY A 141 20.01 -12.74 23.06
C GLY A 141 19.04 -11.60 22.73
N LEU A 142 18.03 -11.87 21.88
CA LEU A 142 17.03 -10.88 21.48
C LEU A 142 15.91 -10.80 22.51
N PRO A 143 15.18 -9.68 22.54
CA PRO A 143 13.98 -9.54 23.37
C PRO A 143 12.97 -10.67 23.04
N HIS A 144 12.59 -11.46 24.04
CA HIS A 144 11.76 -12.65 23.84
C HIS A 144 10.57 -12.75 24.81
N SER A 145 10.33 -11.70 25.60
CA SER A 145 9.14 -11.63 26.43
C SER A 145 7.87 -11.66 25.57
N LYS A 146 6.76 -12.11 26.12
CA LYS A 146 5.46 -12.10 25.44
C LYS A 146 5.16 -10.72 24.88
N LYS A 147 5.36 -9.68 25.68
CA LYS A 147 5.14 -8.28 25.29
C LYS A 147 6.04 -7.84 24.12
N ALA A 148 7.32 -8.25 24.11
CA ALA A 148 8.24 -7.92 23.01
C ALA A 148 7.81 -8.60 21.71
N ARG A 149 7.43 -9.87 21.77
CA ARG A 149 6.95 -10.63 20.61
C ARG A 149 5.63 -10.11 20.04
N GLU A 150 4.71 -9.69 20.90
CA GLU A 150 3.47 -9.02 20.49
C GLU A 150 3.75 -7.69 19.79
N LYS A 151 4.71 -6.90 20.28
CA LYS A 151 5.14 -5.67 19.61
C LYS A 151 5.74 -5.95 18.22
N MET A 152 6.54 -7.02 18.07
CA MET A 152 7.07 -7.44 16.78
C MET A 152 5.92 -7.75 15.80
N LYS A 153 4.95 -8.57 16.19
CA LYS A 153 3.77 -8.90 15.38
C LYS A 153 2.99 -7.67 14.96
N GLN A 154 2.66 -6.80 15.90
CA GLN A 154 1.93 -5.56 15.63
C GLN A 154 2.69 -4.63 14.69
N ALA A 155 4.02 -4.53 14.83
CA ALA A 155 4.84 -3.74 13.93
C ALA A 155 4.83 -4.33 12.51
N GLY A 156 4.96 -5.65 12.39
CA GLY A 156 4.89 -6.38 11.11
C GLY A 156 3.56 -6.17 10.41
N GLU A 157 2.45 -6.39 11.12
CA GLU A 157 1.09 -6.21 10.60
C GLU A 157 0.85 -4.76 10.13
N LYS A 158 1.24 -3.79 10.94
CA LYS A 158 1.09 -2.37 10.59
C LYS A 158 1.89 -2.00 9.35
N ALA A 159 3.14 -2.43 9.25
CA ALA A 159 4.00 -2.17 8.11
C ALA A 159 3.47 -2.85 6.84
N HIS A 160 3.08 -4.12 6.94
CA HIS A 160 2.50 -4.88 5.84
C HIS A 160 1.23 -4.22 5.30
N ASN A 161 0.30 -3.86 6.19
CA ASN A 161 -0.93 -3.17 5.80
C ASN A 161 -0.67 -1.82 5.14
N ALA A 162 0.34 -1.06 5.60
CA ALA A 162 0.70 0.21 4.98
C ALA A 162 1.28 0.02 3.56
N ILE A 163 2.13 -0.99 3.36
CA ILE A 163 2.67 -1.34 2.04
C ILE A 163 1.54 -1.81 1.12
N GLU A 164 0.74 -2.75 1.58
CA GLU A 164 -0.40 -3.28 0.82
C GLU A 164 -1.32 -2.15 0.36
N TRP A 165 -1.65 -1.22 1.24
CA TRP A 165 -2.48 -0.08 0.94
C TRP A 165 -1.89 0.85 -0.13
N LYS A 166 -0.59 1.19 -0.01
CA LYS A 166 0.12 2.02 -1.00
C LYS A 166 0.15 1.35 -2.37
N LEU A 167 0.38 0.04 -2.43
CA LEU A 167 0.45 -0.70 -3.68
C LEU A 167 -0.91 -0.95 -4.31
N GLN A 168 -1.95 -1.13 -3.52
CA GLN A 168 -3.33 -1.17 -4.01
C GLN A 168 -3.74 0.17 -4.64
N LYS A 169 -3.38 1.28 -4.00
CA LYS A 169 -3.60 2.62 -4.55
C LYS A 169 -2.87 2.80 -5.89
N ALA A 170 -1.59 2.45 -5.94
CA ALA A 170 -0.78 2.55 -7.16
C ALA A 170 -1.35 1.67 -8.28
N ALA A 171 -1.70 0.42 -7.98
CA ALA A 171 -2.32 -0.49 -8.95
C ALA A 171 -3.61 0.08 -9.52
N PHE A 172 -4.44 0.67 -8.68
CA PHE A 172 -5.67 1.29 -9.10
C PHE A 172 -5.43 2.50 -10.03
N GLU A 173 -4.52 3.40 -9.66
CA GLU A 173 -4.15 4.55 -10.46
C GLU A 173 -3.57 4.12 -11.82
N ASN A 174 -2.76 3.06 -11.84
CA ASN A 174 -2.19 2.51 -13.07
C ASN A 174 -3.22 1.86 -13.98
N VAL A 175 -4.21 1.17 -13.44
CA VAL A 175 -5.35 0.66 -14.20
C VAL A 175 -6.11 1.82 -14.83
N ALA A 176 -6.43 2.85 -14.07
CA ALA A 176 -7.11 4.05 -14.56
C ALA A 176 -6.33 4.73 -15.69
N ASP A 177 -5.02 4.93 -15.52
CA ASP A 177 -4.13 5.52 -16.54
C ASP A 177 -4.05 4.66 -17.80
N THR A 178 -4.01 3.35 -17.65
CA THR A 178 -4.00 2.40 -18.78
C THR A 178 -5.26 2.51 -19.61
N PHE A 179 -6.40 2.64 -18.98
CA PHE A 179 -7.68 2.87 -19.66
C PHE A 179 -7.69 4.19 -20.43
N HIS A 180 -7.23 5.28 -19.81
CA HIS A 180 -7.14 6.59 -20.46
C HIS A 180 -6.26 6.57 -21.72
N LYS A 181 -5.12 5.89 -21.66
CA LYS A 181 -4.15 5.84 -22.76
C LYS A 181 -4.51 4.86 -23.86
N SER A 182 -5.37 3.88 -23.60
CA SER A 182 -5.69 2.83 -24.57
C SER A 182 -6.59 3.26 -25.71
N GLY A 183 -7.09 4.51 -25.69
CA GLY A 183 -7.96 5.03 -26.73
C GLY A 183 -9.27 4.21 -26.87
N LEU A 184 -9.70 3.51 -25.84
CA LEU A 184 -11.06 2.99 -25.71
C LEU A 184 -12.09 4.16 -25.67
N GLU A 185 -11.61 5.35 -25.96
CA GLU A 185 -12.35 6.62 -26.14
C GLU A 185 -13.23 6.67 -27.39
N GLY A 186 -13.50 5.55 -28.03
CA GLY A 186 -14.40 5.46 -29.18
C GLY A 186 -15.87 5.44 -28.78
N GLY A 187 -16.52 6.60 -28.66
CA GLY A 187 -17.96 6.70 -28.56
C GLY A 187 -18.54 6.69 -27.13
N LYS A 188 -19.74 6.16 -26.92
CA LYS A 188 -20.47 6.14 -25.63
C LYS A 188 -19.69 5.57 -24.43
N ALA A 189 -18.65 4.79 -24.70
CA ALA A 189 -17.77 4.22 -23.68
C ALA A 189 -16.86 5.26 -23.00
N ALA A 190 -16.46 6.33 -23.66
CA ALA A 190 -15.56 7.35 -23.09
C ALA A 190 -16.15 8.06 -21.87
N GLY A 191 -17.39 8.51 -21.96
CA GLY A 191 -18.09 9.14 -20.84
C GLY A 191 -18.30 8.20 -19.66
N THR A 192 -18.55 6.92 -19.94
CA THR A 192 -18.69 5.86 -18.94
C THR A 192 -17.35 5.66 -18.22
N MET A 193 -16.24 5.56 -18.94
CA MET A 193 -14.92 5.33 -18.34
C MET A 193 -14.42 6.51 -17.50
N VAL A 194 -14.63 7.75 -17.93
CA VAL A 194 -14.32 8.95 -17.12
C VAL A 194 -15.11 8.91 -15.81
N GLY A 195 -16.37 8.54 -15.86
CA GLY A 195 -17.22 8.37 -14.67
C GLY A 195 -16.71 7.28 -13.72
N ILE A 196 -16.27 6.15 -14.28
CA ILE A 196 -15.71 5.04 -13.52
C ILE A 196 -14.44 5.48 -12.79
N VAL A 197 -13.48 6.02 -13.51
CA VAL A 197 -12.19 6.46 -12.97
C VAL A 197 -12.39 7.55 -11.92
N SER A 198 -13.22 8.55 -12.21
CA SER A 198 -13.54 9.62 -11.26
C SER A 198 -14.26 9.07 -10.03
N GLY A 199 -15.24 8.21 -10.22
CA GLY A 199 -15.99 7.58 -9.12
C GLY A 199 -15.10 6.79 -8.19
N VAL A 200 -14.29 5.87 -8.72
CA VAL A 200 -13.43 5.04 -7.87
C VAL A 200 -12.32 5.86 -7.21
N THR A 201 -11.75 6.86 -7.90
CA THR A 201 -10.77 7.79 -7.30
C THR A 201 -11.40 8.58 -6.15
N ASN A 202 -12.57 9.14 -6.36
CA ASN A 202 -13.27 9.90 -5.33
C ASN A 202 -13.67 9.02 -4.13
N PHE A 203 -14.13 7.81 -4.37
CA PHE A 203 -14.45 6.88 -3.29
C PHE A 203 -13.22 6.38 -2.56
N TYR A 204 -12.10 6.19 -3.24
CA TYR A 204 -10.82 5.94 -2.59
C TYR A 204 -10.46 7.07 -1.60
N GLN A 205 -10.59 8.32 -2.00
CA GLN A 205 -10.34 9.48 -1.14
C GLN A 205 -11.29 9.53 0.07
N VAL A 206 -12.52 9.04 -0.08
CA VAL A 206 -13.44 8.87 1.07
C VAL A 206 -12.94 7.80 2.03
N LEU A 207 -12.44 6.69 1.53
CA LEU A 207 -11.90 5.59 2.36
C LEU A 207 -10.66 6.02 3.15
N THR A 208 -9.81 6.86 2.56
CA THR A 208 -8.60 7.40 3.20
C THR A 208 -8.88 8.59 4.12
N GLY A 209 -10.11 9.10 4.13
CA GLY A 209 -10.49 10.29 4.89
C GLY A 209 -10.03 11.61 4.25
N GLU A 210 -9.51 11.57 3.02
CA GLU A 210 -9.07 12.75 2.27
C GLU A 210 -10.26 13.58 1.73
N LYS A 211 -11.43 12.96 1.59
CA LYS A 211 -12.63 13.58 1.03
C LYS A 211 -13.88 13.10 1.75
N LYS A 212 -14.89 13.96 1.86
CA LYS A 212 -16.22 13.55 2.35
C LYS A 212 -17.00 12.83 1.25
N PHE A 213 -17.93 11.97 1.65
CA PHE A 213 -18.74 11.18 0.73
C PHE A 213 -19.59 12.02 -0.22
N ASP A 214 -20.23 13.07 0.27
CA ASP A 214 -21.03 14.01 -0.52
C ASP A 214 -20.19 14.78 -1.54
N GLU A 215 -18.97 15.16 -1.19
CA GLU A 215 -18.00 15.77 -2.10
C GLU A 215 -17.56 14.79 -3.21
N ALA A 216 -17.29 13.54 -2.83
CA ALA A 216 -16.92 12.49 -3.78
C ALA A 216 -18.05 12.22 -4.81
N LEU A 217 -19.27 12.18 -4.34
CA LEU A 217 -20.45 11.97 -5.18
C LEU A 217 -20.66 13.14 -6.14
N LYS A 218 -20.50 14.38 -5.65
CA LYS A 218 -20.60 15.60 -6.46
C LYS A 218 -19.53 15.63 -7.56
N ASP A 219 -18.26 15.40 -7.19
CA ASP A 219 -17.15 15.43 -8.15
C ASP A 219 -17.28 14.34 -9.21
N THR A 220 -17.80 13.18 -8.84
CA THR A 220 -18.10 12.09 -9.81
C THR A 220 -19.21 12.49 -10.77
N ALA A 221 -20.25 13.10 -10.27
CA ALA A 221 -21.36 13.58 -11.11
C ALA A 221 -20.90 14.70 -12.05
N GLU A 222 -20.10 15.65 -11.58
CA GLU A 222 -19.52 16.73 -12.40
C GLU A 222 -18.61 16.16 -13.50
N ALA A 223 -17.74 15.19 -13.17
CA ALA A 223 -16.84 14.57 -14.13
C ALA A 223 -17.60 13.80 -15.23
N THR A 224 -18.78 13.29 -14.94
CA THR A 224 -19.64 12.58 -15.90
C THR A 224 -20.60 13.51 -16.64
N GLY A 225 -20.65 14.80 -16.30
CA GLY A 225 -21.63 15.75 -16.84
C GLY A 225 -23.06 15.48 -16.41
N LYS A 226 -23.26 14.75 -15.30
CA LYS A 226 -24.59 14.30 -14.81
C LYS A 226 -24.97 15.07 -13.56
N ALA A 227 -26.25 15.38 -13.41
CA ALA A 227 -26.78 16.01 -12.20
C ALA A 227 -26.74 15.02 -11.03
N VAL A 228 -26.36 15.53 -9.84
CA VAL A 228 -26.44 14.73 -8.60
C VAL A 228 -27.91 14.33 -8.38
N ILE A 229 -28.17 13.04 -8.24
CA ILE A 229 -29.51 12.55 -7.96
C ILE A 229 -29.88 12.95 -6.53
N GLY A 230 -30.70 13.99 -6.40
CA GLY A 230 -31.04 14.62 -5.11
C GLY A 230 -31.82 13.75 -4.11
N GLY A 231 -32.18 12.53 -4.48
CA GLY A 231 -32.90 11.57 -3.62
C GLY A 231 -32.07 10.78 -2.62
N TYR A 232 -30.73 10.79 -2.76
CA TYR A 232 -29.83 10.02 -1.89
C TYR A 232 -29.41 10.72 -0.60
N LEU A 233 -29.73 11.99 -0.47
CA LEU A 233 -29.30 12.84 0.68
C LEU A 233 -30.28 12.83 1.85
N THR A 234 -31.19 11.89 1.93
CA THR A 234 -32.03 11.74 3.13
C THR A 234 -31.26 11.03 4.24
N ALA A 235 -31.28 11.62 5.42
CA ALA A 235 -30.41 11.32 6.56
C ALA A 235 -30.33 9.84 7.03
N GLY A 236 -31.22 8.95 6.60
CA GLY A 236 -31.20 7.53 6.97
C GLY A 236 -30.57 6.61 5.91
N GLY A 237 -30.52 7.01 4.63
CA GLY A 237 -29.97 6.21 3.53
C GLY A 237 -28.46 6.34 3.36
N ILE A 238 -27.88 7.47 3.80
CA ILE A 238 -26.45 7.79 3.61
C ILE A 238 -25.52 6.83 4.36
N SER A 239 -25.86 6.43 5.57
CA SER A 239 -24.95 5.60 6.39
C SER A 239 -24.83 4.17 5.87
N VAL A 240 -25.94 3.57 5.44
CA VAL A 240 -25.97 2.19 4.91
C VAL A 240 -25.30 2.15 3.54
N SER A 241 -25.64 3.08 2.66
CA SER A 241 -25.02 3.20 1.33
C SER A 241 -23.51 3.48 1.42
N THR A 242 -23.06 4.33 2.33
CA THR A 242 -21.64 4.62 2.57
C THR A 242 -20.89 3.38 3.03
N GLN A 243 -21.47 2.58 3.91
CA GLN A 243 -20.84 1.36 4.42
C GLN A 243 -20.74 0.28 3.35
N LEU A 244 -21.78 0.07 2.55
CA LEU A 244 -21.78 -0.85 1.42
C LEU A 244 -20.76 -0.43 0.35
N MET A 245 -20.72 0.85 0.00
CA MET A 245 -19.74 1.40 -0.93
C MET A 245 -18.30 1.21 -0.45
N ARG A 246 -18.03 1.47 0.83
CA ARG A 246 -16.72 1.21 1.43
C ARG A 246 -16.30 -0.24 1.30
N SER A 247 -17.20 -1.17 1.62
CA SER A 247 -16.93 -2.60 1.57
C SER A 247 -16.61 -3.05 0.15
N SER A 248 -17.45 -2.70 -0.83
CA SER A 248 -17.28 -3.08 -2.24
C SER A 248 -16.03 -2.45 -2.88
N THR A 249 -15.73 -1.18 -2.57
CA THR A 249 -14.53 -0.50 -3.06
C THR A 249 -13.27 -1.13 -2.46
N GLN A 250 -13.29 -1.51 -1.17
CA GLN A 250 -12.17 -2.22 -0.55
C GLN A 250 -11.91 -3.58 -1.20
N GLU A 251 -12.95 -4.35 -1.50
CA GLU A 251 -12.81 -5.64 -2.17
C GLU A 251 -12.27 -5.47 -3.60
N LEU A 252 -12.74 -4.48 -4.35
CA LEU A 252 -12.20 -4.17 -5.67
C LEU A 252 -10.72 -3.79 -5.62
N ILE A 253 -10.35 -2.89 -4.72
CA ILE A 253 -8.96 -2.45 -4.54
C ILE A 253 -8.05 -3.63 -4.15
N LYS A 254 -8.50 -4.49 -3.24
CA LYS A 254 -7.78 -5.73 -2.88
C LYS A 254 -7.61 -6.67 -4.07
N SER A 255 -8.66 -6.85 -4.86
CA SER A 255 -8.64 -7.70 -6.06
C SER A 255 -7.66 -7.18 -7.11
N LEU A 256 -7.60 -5.86 -7.33
CA LEU A 256 -6.65 -5.22 -8.25
C LEU A 256 -5.21 -5.37 -7.76
N GLY A 257 -4.95 -5.20 -6.46
CA GLY A 257 -3.62 -5.35 -5.87
C GLY A 257 -3.06 -6.78 -5.97
N LYS A 258 -3.95 -7.79 -6.00
CA LYS A 258 -3.61 -9.22 -6.10
C LYS A 258 -3.76 -9.80 -7.52
N ALA A 259 -4.28 -9.03 -8.47
CA ALA A 259 -4.50 -9.52 -9.84
C ALA A 259 -3.17 -9.86 -10.53
N ASN A 260 -3.02 -11.13 -10.87
CA ASN A 260 -1.88 -11.63 -11.65
C ASN A 260 -2.15 -11.60 -13.16
N ALA A 261 -3.38 -11.31 -13.57
CA ALA A 261 -3.79 -11.29 -14.97
C ALA A 261 -4.43 -9.94 -15.31
N PRO A 262 -3.79 -9.13 -16.16
CA PRO A 262 -4.31 -7.82 -16.58
C PRO A 262 -5.75 -7.87 -17.10
N ALA A 263 -6.08 -8.88 -17.89
CA ALA A 263 -7.41 -9.02 -18.47
C ALA A 263 -8.52 -9.16 -17.41
N VAL A 264 -8.26 -9.90 -16.32
CA VAL A 264 -9.21 -10.10 -15.23
C VAL A 264 -9.44 -8.80 -14.46
N ALA A 265 -8.37 -8.07 -14.18
CA ALA A 265 -8.47 -6.78 -13.51
C ALA A 265 -9.21 -5.75 -14.35
N ILE A 266 -8.96 -5.71 -15.65
CA ILE A 266 -9.65 -4.85 -16.61
C ILE A 266 -11.14 -5.18 -16.63
N GLN A 267 -11.49 -6.46 -16.69
CA GLN A 267 -12.88 -6.89 -16.70
C GLN A 267 -13.61 -6.55 -15.40
N ALA A 268 -12.97 -6.75 -14.25
CA ALA A 268 -13.53 -6.38 -12.96
C ALA A 268 -13.81 -4.87 -12.85
N VAL A 269 -12.87 -4.04 -13.29
CA VAL A 269 -13.05 -2.57 -13.32
C VAL A 269 -14.18 -2.18 -14.28
N ALA A 270 -14.30 -2.83 -15.44
CA ALA A 270 -15.36 -2.54 -16.40
C ALA A 270 -16.76 -2.88 -15.84
N VAL A 271 -16.88 -4.01 -15.15
CA VAL A 271 -18.16 -4.42 -14.51
C VAL A 271 -18.54 -3.42 -13.41
N VAL A 272 -17.63 -3.14 -12.49
CA VAL A 272 -17.89 -2.18 -11.39
C VAL A 272 -18.25 -0.81 -11.94
N GLY A 273 -17.61 -0.41 -13.02
CA GLY A 273 -17.86 0.88 -13.63
C GLY A 273 -19.21 0.96 -14.32
N ASP A 274 -19.65 -0.09 -14.98
CA ASP A 274 -20.98 -0.13 -15.56
C ASP A 274 -22.05 -0.01 -14.45
N SER A 275 -21.90 -0.77 -13.37
CA SER A 275 -22.82 -0.73 -12.23
C SER A 275 -22.85 0.65 -11.57
N LEU A 276 -21.66 1.29 -11.34
CA LEU A 276 -21.60 2.64 -10.81
C LEU A 276 -22.24 3.68 -11.75
N THR A 277 -22.06 3.54 -13.05
CA THR A 277 -22.68 4.43 -14.04
C THR A 277 -24.20 4.29 -14.04
N ARG A 278 -24.73 3.07 -14.01
CA ARG A 278 -26.17 2.78 -13.93
C ARG A 278 -26.77 3.32 -12.63
N PHE A 279 -26.03 3.23 -11.54
CA PHE A 279 -26.42 3.82 -10.25
C PHE A 279 -26.48 5.36 -10.32
N VAL A 280 -25.44 6.01 -10.82
CA VAL A 280 -25.42 7.47 -11.00
C VAL A 280 -26.51 7.94 -11.97
N ASP A 281 -26.85 7.13 -12.97
CA ASP A 281 -27.96 7.37 -13.90
C ASP A 281 -29.35 7.15 -13.28
N GLY A 282 -29.40 6.66 -12.03
CA GLY A 282 -30.66 6.32 -11.38
C GLY A 282 -31.37 5.09 -11.98
N LYS A 283 -30.65 4.25 -12.74
CA LYS A 283 -31.17 3.05 -13.36
C LYS A 283 -31.22 1.86 -12.42
N ILE A 284 -30.38 1.86 -11.40
CA ILE A 284 -30.32 0.83 -10.35
C ILE A 284 -30.20 1.50 -8.99
N SER A 285 -30.65 0.81 -7.96
CA SER A 285 -30.47 1.24 -6.56
C SER A 285 -29.00 1.06 -6.10
N ALA A 286 -28.65 1.67 -4.98
CA ALA A 286 -27.35 1.45 -4.37
C ALA A 286 -27.13 -0.02 -4.01
N GLU A 287 -28.18 -0.69 -3.52
CA GLU A 287 -28.14 -2.09 -3.15
C GLU A 287 -27.90 -2.99 -4.36
N GLU A 288 -28.58 -2.76 -5.48
CA GLU A 288 -28.34 -3.47 -6.74
C GLU A 288 -26.92 -3.22 -7.28
N CYS A 289 -26.41 -2.00 -7.20
CA CYS A 289 -25.05 -1.65 -7.61
C CYS A 289 -23.95 -2.44 -6.85
N PHE A 290 -24.22 -2.85 -5.63
CA PHE A 290 -23.23 -3.56 -4.79
C PHE A 290 -23.38 -5.08 -4.79
N ILE A 291 -24.46 -5.60 -5.36
CA ILE A 291 -24.70 -7.04 -5.51
C ILE A 291 -24.15 -7.56 -6.85
N GLU A 292 -24.09 -6.71 -7.89
CA GLU A 292 -23.52 -7.04 -9.20
C GLU A 292 -21.97 -7.10 -9.17
#